data_f4b37f092eea11f76c952f0188795abb
#
_entry.id   f4b37f092eea11f76c952f0188795abb
#
_cell.length_a   1.000
_cell.length_b   1.000
_cell.length_c   1.000
_cell.angle_alpha   90.00
_cell.angle_beta   90.00
_cell.angle_gamma   90.00
#
_symmetry.space_group_name_H-M   'P 1'
#
loop_
_entity.id
_entity.type
_entity.pdbx_description
1 polymer ?
#
loop_
_entity_poly.entity_id
_entity_poly.type
_entity_poly.pdbx_seq_one_letter_code
_entity_poly.pdbx_strand_id
1 'polypeptide(L)'
;MNVISNHRCIRVFISSTFVDMKQERDILVSTVFPKLRRKAAERNVSLIDVDLRWGVTESESKERKVIDICIDEIERSHPFFVGLLGDRYGWTPAESSDSDWSTVVSDKNKWVADLIRQGKSITEIEIMHGVLNAENQVHGCFFVKSCDEEGIDPRQKKLRTTVAEQTKLPVYTYAEPSELCDILERDFENLLDELYPIDDCDNFGIQVEIQNNFICSLTEYYTPVPAVTELYEKCKSKNGHVLLKGRTGMGKSTCMAQIVKELMVRDDCDVIAYF
;
A
#
# COMPACT_ATOMS: atom_id res chain seq x y z
N MET A 1 19.46 -13.83 3.59
CA MET A 1 19.04 -13.64 2.20
C MET A 1 17.72 -12.91 2.26
N ASN A 2 17.73 -11.60 1.99
CA ASN A 2 16.51 -10.79 2.04
C ASN A 2 15.61 -11.20 0.88
N VAL A 3 14.47 -11.80 1.21
CA VAL A 3 13.40 -12.03 0.25
C VAL A 3 12.65 -10.71 0.09
N ILE A 4 13.29 -9.72 -0.56
CA ILE A 4 12.54 -8.67 -1.24
C ILE A 4 12.02 -9.40 -2.47
N SER A 5 10.71 -9.61 -2.52
CA SER A 5 10.05 -10.23 -3.67
C SER A 5 10.53 -9.50 -4.92
N ASN A 6 10.74 -10.23 -6.00
CA ASN A 6 11.18 -9.73 -7.32
C ASN A 6 10.20 -8.70 -7.95
N HIS A 7 9.28 -8.16 -7.19
CA HIS A 7 8.29 -7.19 -7.63
C HIS A 7 8.88 -5.79 -7.49
N ARG A 8 9.20 -5.16 -8.62
CA ARG A 8 9.62 -3.75 -8.68
C ARG A 8 8.42 -2.82 -8.42
N CYS A 9 7.72 -3.07 -7.31
CA CYS A 9 6.60 -2.29 -6.84
C CYS A 9 6.77 -2.04 -5.34
N ILE A 10 6.90 -0.78 -4.97
CA ILE A 10 6.92 -0.29 -3.59
C ILE A 10 5.52 0.25 -3.28
N ARG A 11 4.87 -0.31 -2.27
CA ARG A 11 3.63 0.21 -1.70
C ARG A 11 3.95 0.76 -0.33
N VAL A 12 3.71 2.04 -0.10
CA VAL A 12 4.02 2.71 1.17
C VAL A 12 2.74 2.94 1.94
N PHE A 13 2.54 2.23 3.04
CA PHE A 13 1.40 2.45 3.90
C PHE A 13 1.60 3.70 4.76
N ILE A 14 0.61 4.61 4.76
CA ILE A 14 0.63 5.84 5.55
C ILE A 14 -0.36 5.70 6.70
N SER A 15 0.16 5.49 7.90
CA SER A 15 -0.62 5.43 9.14
C SER A 15 -0.65 6.78 9.84
N SER A 16 -1.81 7.31 10.11
CA SER A 16 -2.01 8.48 10.98
C SER A 16 -3.48 8.69 11.31
N THR A 17 -3.76 9.54 12.27
CA THR A 17 -5.09 10.12 12.46
C THR A 17 -5.48 11.01 11.28
N PHE A 18 -6.80 11.09 10.97
CA PHE A 18 -7.26 11.79 9.76
C PHE A 18 -7.47 13.29 9.96
N VAL A 19 -7.84 13.70 11.18
CA VAL A 19 -8.29 15.07 11.45
C VAL A 19 -7.11 16.02 11.64
N ASP A 20 -6.20 15.69 12.51
CA ASP A 20 -5.06 16.51 12.91
C ASP A 20 -3.86 16.38 11.99
N MET A 21 -3.77 15.29 11.20
CA MET A 21 -2.70 15.05 10.23
C MET A 21 -3.13 15.31 8.76
N LYS A 22 -4.20 16.09 8.56
CA LYS A 22 -4.72 16.34 7.22
C LYS A 22 -3.73 17.09 6.33
N GLN A 23 -3.08 18.14 6.86
CA GLN A 23 -2.11 18.95 6.09
C GLN A 23 -0.89 18.13 5.70
N GLU A 24 -0.36 17.34 6.63
CA GLU A 24 0.77 16.45 6.42
C GLU A 24 0.47 15.43 5.31
N ARG A 25 -0.68 14.79 5.38
CA ARG A 25 -1.12 13.83 4.34
C ARG A 25 -1.32 14.52 2.99
N ASP A 26 -1.93 15.69 2.95
CA ASP A 26 -2.17 16.43 1.71
C ASP A 26 -0.86 16.81 1.03
N ILE A 27 0.13 17.28 1.78
CA ILE A 27 1.44 17.64 1.24
C ILE A 27 2.24 16.42 0.79
N LEU A 28 2.16 15.29 1.50
CA LEU A 28 2.77 14.03 1.08
C LEU A 28 2.24 13.58 -0.27
N VAL A 29 0.91 13.49 -0.40
CA VAL A 29 0.25 13.00 -1.61
C VAL A 29 0.43 13.96 -2.79
N SER A 30 0.38 15.27 -2.55
CA SER A 30 0.46 16.27 -3.63
C SER A 30 1.88 16.64 -4.06
N THR A 31 2.86 16.47 -3.18
CA THR A 31 4.22 17.00 -3.41
C THR A 31 5.30 15.92 -3.34
N VAL A 32 5.35 15.14 -2.25
CA VAL A 32 6.44 14.20 -2.00
C VAL A 32 6.31 12.95 -2.87
N PHE A 33 5.17 12.25 -2.78
CA PHE A 33 4.98 11.01 -3.54
C PHE A 33 5.06 11.19 -5.05
N PRO A 34 4.58 12.27 -5.69
CA PRO A 34 4.79 12.51 -7.11
C PRO A 34 6.28 12.64 -7.51
N LYS A 35 7.12 13.22 -6.63
CA LYS A 35 8.58 13.29 -6.87
C LYS A 35 9.22 11.91 -6.71
N LEU A 36 8.89 11.20 -5.63
CA LEU A 36 9.41 9.86 -5.37
C LEU A 36 9.02 8.86 -6.48
N ARG A 37 7.80 8.96 -7.02
CA ARG A 37 7.37 8.13 -8.17
C ARG A 37 8.24 8.36 -9.40
N ARG A 38 8.61 9.62 -9.68
CA ARG A 38 9.54 9.91 -10.82
C ARG A 38 10.90 9.27 -10.59
N LYS A 39 11.47 9.41 -9.38
CA LYS A 39 12.77 8.80 -9.03
C LYS A 39 12.73 7.28 -9.02
N ALA A 40 11.64 6.70 -8.55
CA ALA A 40 11.41 5.25 -8.64
C ALA A 40 11.30 4.78 -10.09
N ALA A 41 10.60 5.53 -10.94
CA ALA A 41 10.46 5.21 -12.36
C ALA A 41 11.79 5.23 -13.12
N GLU A 42 12.76 6.09 -12.75
CA GLU A 42 14.12 6.09 -13.29
C GLU A 42 14.87 4.76 -13.04
N ARG A 43 14.42 4.02 -12.01
CA ARG A 43 14.91 2.69 -11.61
C ARG A 43 13.97 1.56 -12.05
N ASN A 44 12.99 1.87 -12.89
CA ASN A 44 11.92 0.96 -13.29
C ASN A 44 11.17 0.35 -12.08
N VAL A 45 10.95 1.15 -11.03
CA VAL A 45 10.18 0.78 -9.85
C VAL A 45 8.87 1.55 -9.85
N SER A 46 7.75 0.86 -9.66
CA SER A 46 6.46 1.48 -9.40
C SER A 46 6.36 1.82 -7.91
N LEU A 47 6.00 3.06 -7.57
CA LEU A 47 5.79 3.49 -6.19
C LEU A 47 4.34 3.93 -6.00
N ILE A 48 3.68 3.34 -5.01
CA ILE A 48 2.27 3.56 -4.69
C ILE A 48 2.18 3.99 -3.22
N ASP A 49 1.62 5.16 -2.96
CA ASP A 49 1.20 5.57 -1.62
C ASP A 49 -0.18 4.98 -1.30
N VAL A 50 -0.29 4.35 -0.15
CA VAL A 50 -1.53 3.77 0.35
C VAL A 50 -2.06 4.66 1.48
N ASP A 51 -2.96 5.59 1.10
CA ASP A 51 -3.64 6.50 2.01
C ASP A 51 -5.14 6.16 2.06
N LEU A 52 -5.58 5.54 3.15
CA LEU A 52 -6.94 5.02 3.29
C LEU A 52 -8.00 6.07 3.63
N ARG A 53 -7.70 7.38 3.58
CA ARG A 53 -8.69 8.45 3.78
C ARG A 53 -9.88 8.39 2.82
N TRP A 54 -9.69 7.80 1.65
CA TRP A 54 -10.63 7.83 0.53
C TRP A 54 -11.58 6.63 0.47
N GLY A 55 -11.72 5.86 1.56
CA GLY A 55 -12.51 4.63 1.55
C GLY A 55 -13.66 4.57 2.56
N VAL A 56 -13.75 5.51 3.50
CA VAL A 56 -14.65 5.40 4.65
C VAL A 56 -15.80 6.40 4.57
N THR A 57 -16.90 6.01 3.96
CA THR A 57 -18.15 6.75 4.03
C THR A 57 -19.09 6.11 5.07
N GLU A 58 -19.70 6.97 5.88
CA GLU A 58 -20.59 6.74 7.01
C GLU A 58 -21.62 5.59 6.85
N SER A 59 -21.36 4.44 7.45
CA SER A 59 -22.36 3.50 7.97
C SER A 59 -21.66 2.37 8.75
N GLU A 60 -22.25 1.88 9.84
CA GLU A 60 -21.72 0.83 10.73
C GLU A 60 -21.26 -0.45 10.00
N SER A 61 -21.93 -0.85 8.91
CA SER A 61 -21.49 -1.98 8.09
C SER A 61 -20.22 -1.71 7.30
N LYS A 62 -19.81 -0.43 7.17
CA LYS A 62 -18.58 -0.02 6.50
C LYS A 62 -17.39 0.05 7.46
N GLU A 63 -17.61 0.41 8.73
CA GLU A 63 -16.56 0.44 9.76
C GLU A 63 -15.91 -0.93 9.93
N ARG A 64 -16.71 -1.99 9.87
CA ARG A 64 -16.26 -3.39 9.97
C ARG A 64 -15.29 -3.78 8.86
N LYS A 65 -15.64 -3.44 7.61
CA LYS A 65 -14.77 -3.70 6.44
C LYS A 65 -13.49 -2.85 6.46
N VAL A 66 -13.54 -1.68 7.09
CA VAL A 66 -12.41 -0.75 7.15
C VAL A 66 -11.25 -1.34 7.92
N ILE A 67 -11.50 -1.98 9.06
CA ILE A 67 -10.44 -2.60 9.87
C ILE A 67 -9.75 -3.71 9.10
N ASP A 68 -10.51 -4.61 8.47
CA ASP A 68 -9.95 -5.67 7.65
C ASP A 68 -9.16 -5.09 6.46
N ILE A 69 -9.70 -4.04 5.81
CA ILE A 69 -9.00 -3.37 4.70
C ILE A 69 -7.69 -2.74 5.18
N CYS A 70 -7.67 -2.06 6.34
CA CYS A 70 -6.45 -1.48 6.90
C CYS A 70 -5.37 -2.55 7.12
N ILE A 71 -5.74 -3.66 7.74
CA ILE A 71 -4.80 -4.76 8.02
C ILE A 71 -4.30 -5.40 6.72
N ASP A 72 -5.19 -5.69 5.78
CA ASP A 72 -4.83 -6.27 4.49
C ASP A 72 -3.91 -5.33 3.68
N GLU A 73 -4.15 -4.01 3.72
CA GLU A 73 -3.30 -3.04 3.02
C GLU A 73 -1.94 -2.86 3.70
N ILE A 74 -1.84 -2.99 5.03
CA ILE A 74 -0.55 -3.04 5.73
C ILE A 74 0.25 -4.26 5.27
N GLU A 75 -0.36 -5.45 5.24
CA GLU A 75 0.29 -6.68 4.78
C GLU A 75 0.76 -6.58 3.32
N ARG A 76 -0.05 -5.98 2.45
CA ARG A 76 0.30 -5.76 1.03
C ARG A 76 1.38 -4.70 0.84
N SER A 77 1.51 -3.77 1.77
CA SER A 77 2.49 -2.68 1.73
C SER A 77 3.81 -3.07 2.40
N HIS A 78 3.82 -4.14 3.20
CA HIS A 78 5.05 -4.61 3.84
C HIS A 78 6.14 -4.84 2.78
N PRO A 79 7.37 -4.35 3.01
CA PRO A 79 7.92 -3.82 4.27
C PRO A 79 7.91 -2.27 4.41
N PHE A 80 7.11 -1.52 3.65
CA PHE A 80 7.21 -0.05 3.62
C PHE A 80 6.10 0.63 4.43
N PHE A 81 6.51 1.45 5.42
CA PHE A 81 5.58 2.07 6.35
C PHE A 81 6.01 3.51 6.71
N VAL A 82 5.07 4.45 6.71
CA VAL A 82 5.26 5.82 7.20
C VAL A 82 4.22 6.11 8.27
N GLY A 83 4.66 6.41 9.48
CA GLY A 83 3.80 6.78 10.59
C GLY A 83 3.81 8.28 10.89
N LEU A 84 2.65 8.90 11.01
CA LEU A 84 2.51 10.31 11.40
C LEU A 84 1.76 10.38 12.74
N LEU A 85 2.39 10.93 13.75
CA LEU A 85 1.87 11.03 15.12
C LEU A 85 1.62 12.49 15.51
N GLY A 86 0.36 12.89 15.50
CA GLY A 86 -0.13 14.17 15.97
C GLY A 86 -0.59 14.14 17.42
N ASP A 87 -1.45 15.08 17.81
CA ASP A 87 -1.91 15.26 19.19
C ASP A 87 -3.01 14.29 19.58
N ARG A 88 -3.73 13.75 18.61
CA ARG A 88 -4.89 12.89 18.83
C ARG A 88 -4.48 11.42 18.82
N TYR A 89 -5.10 10.66 19.72
CA TYR A 89 -4.88 9.20 19.79
C TYR A 89 -5.55 8.43 18.62
N GLY A 90 -6.55 9.06 18.00
CA GLY A 90 -7.29 8.48 16.89
C GLY A 90 -8.56 7.77 17.32
N TRP A 91 -9.23 7.14 16.34
CA TRP A 91 -10.50 6.48 16.56
C TRP A 91 -10.32 5.18 17.36
N THR A 92 -11.09 5.08 18.45
CA THR A 92 -11.14 3.92 19.33
C THR A 92 -12.50 3.23 19.15
N PRO A 93 -12.59 2.12 18.42
CA PRO A 93 -13.87 1.47 18.10
C PRO A 93 -14.67 1.06 19.34
N ALA A 94 -14.01 0.60 20.41
CA ALA A 94 -14.67 0.21 21.66
C ALA A 94 -15.42 1.35 22.35
N GLU A 95 -15.03 2.60 22.12
CA GLU A 95 -15.69 3.78 22.70
C GLU A 95 -16.90 4.24 21.86
N SER A 96 -16.98 3.84 20.60
CA SER A 96 -18.02 4.28 19.66
C SER A 96 -19.16 3.29 19.47
N SER A 97 -19.02 2.04 19.92
CA SER A 97 -20.02 0.99 19.70
C SER A 97 -19.90 -0.13 20.74
N ASP A 98 -21.06 -0.60 21.25
CA ASP A 98 -21.18 -1.81 22.09
C ASP A 98 -21.14 -3.11 21.27
N SER A 99 -20.70 -3.06 20.01
CA SER A 99 -20.65 -4.21 19.11
C SER A 99 -19.67 -5.28 19.61
N ASP A 100 -20.00 -6.55 19.41
CA ASP A 100 -19.04 -7.63 19.62
C ASP A 100 -18.04 -7.66 18.44
N TRP A 101 -16.89 -7.06 18.64
CA TRP A 101 -15.84 -6.92 17.63
C TRP A 101 -15.28 -8.28 17.17
N SER A 102 -15.46 -9.36 17.94
CA SER A 102 -15.06 -10.72 17.50
C SER A 102 -15.90 -11.25 16.35
N THR A 103 -17.13 -10.74 16.20
CA THR A 103 -18.04 -11.08 15.09
C THR A 103 -17.97 -10.10 13.94
N VAL A 104 -17.25 -9.01 14.13
CA VAL A 104 -17.15 -7.87 13.24
C VAL A 104 -15.96 -8.01 12.28
N VAL A 105 -14.80 -8.37 12.80
CA VAL A 105 -13.60 -8.62 12.02
C VAL A 105 -13.63 -10.02 11.41
N SER A 106 -12.95 -10.19 10.28
CA SER A 106 -12.80 -11.50 9.64
C SER A 106 -12.07 -12.50 10.53
N ASP A 107 -12.28 -13.80 10.28
CA ASP A 107 -11.60 -14.86 11.03
C ASP A 107 -10.07 -14.73 11.03
N LYS A 108 -9.50 -14.24 9.93
CA LYS A 108 -8.08 -13.95 9.78
C LYS A 108 -7.58 -12.89 10.78
N ASN A 109 -8.43 -11.89 11.08
CA ASN A 109 -8.09 -10.72 11.87
C ASN A 109 -8.69 -10.72 13.28
N LYS A 110 -9.14 -11.87 13.80
CA LYS A 110 -9.75 -11.99 15.15
C LYS A 110 -8.88 -11.44 16.28
N TRP A 111 -7.56 -11.49 16.15
CA TRP A 111 -6.61 -10.90 17.10
C TRP A 111 -6.79 -9.39 17.28
N VAL A 112 -7.27 -8.69 16.23
CA VAL A 112 -7.57 -7.25 16.29
C VAL A 112 -8.69 -6.96 17.28
N ALA A 113 -9.69 -7.84 17.39
CA ALA A 113 -10.79 -7.67 18.32
C ALA A 113 -10.32 -7.58 19.78
N ASP A 114 -9.28 -8.30 20.15
CA ASP A 114 -8.72 -8.25 21.51
C ASP A 114 -8.02 -6.91 21.78
N LEU A 115 -7.34 -6.35 20.80
CA LEU A 115 -6.73 -5.02 20.91
C LEU A 115 -7.79 -3.90 20.99
N ILE A 116 -8.87 -4.03 20.23
CA ILE A 116 -10.02 -3.12 20.30
C ILE A 116 -10.65 -3.16 21.70
N ARG A 117 -10.87 -4.34 22.27
CA ARG A 117 -11.39 -4.48 23.65
C ARG A 117 -10.46 -3.87 24.71
N GLN A 118 -9.16 -3.83 24.46
CA GLN A 118 -8.18 -3.14 25.30
C GLN A 118 -8.22 -1.62 25.16
N GLY A 119 -9.11 -1.07 24.32
CA GLY A 119 -9.25 0.37 24.09
C GLY A 119 -8.16 0.96 23.18
N LYS A 120 -7.53 0.15 22.33
CA LYS A 120 -6.55 0.67 21.36
C LYS A 120 -7.22 1.35 20.19
N SER A 121 -6.62 2.45 19.72
CA SER A 121 -7.04 3.12 18.49
C SER A 121 -6.60 2.33 17.26
N ILE A 122 -7.29 2.53 16.14
CA ILE A 122 -6.91 1.89 14.87
C ILE A 122 -5.49 2.27 14.49
N THR A 123 -5.09 3.53 14.65
CA THR A 123 -3.71 3.99 14.39
C THR A 123 -2.68 3.24 15.24
N GLU A 124 -2.96 2.99 16.54
CA GLU A 124 -2.04 2.18 17.37
C GLU A 124 -1.98 0.74 16.88
N ILE A 125 -3.11 0.13 16.49
CA ILE A 125 -3.17 -1.24 15.95
C ILE A 125 -2.37 -1.33 14.64
N GLU A 126 -2.52 -0.36 13.73
CA GLU A 126 -1.74 -0.28 12.49
C GLU A 126 -0.24 -0.24 12.75
N ILE A 127 0.22 0.59 13.69
CA ILE A 127 1.62 0.72 14.08
C ILE A 127 2.13 -0.57 14.73
N MET A 128 1.35 -1.16 15.62
CA MET A 128 1.73 -2.43 16.25
C MET A 128 1.89 -3.53 15.21
N HIS A 129 0.94 -3.68 14.30
CA HIS A 129 0.95 -4.73 13.29
C HIS A 129 2.00 -4.48 12.20
N GLY A 130 2.06 -3.26 11.68
CA GLY A 130 2.93 -2.91 10.56
C GLY A 130 4.40 -2.77 10.93
N VAL A 131 4.71 -2.44 12.19
CA VAL A 131 6.08 -2.10 12.60
C VAL A 131 6.53 -2.80 13.88
N LEU A 132 5.86 -2.57 15.03
CA LEU A 132 6.40 -2.98 16.32
C LEU A 132 6.45 -4.50 16.52
N ASN A 133 5.46 -5.22 15.96
CA ASN A 133 5.37 -6.68 16.03
C ASN A 133 5.80 -7.36 14.72
N ALA A 134 6.33 -6.60 13.75
CA ALA A 134 6.76 -7.16 12.49
C ALA A 134 7.97 -8.09 12.68
N GLU A 135 7.88 -9.31 12.17
CA GLU A 135 8.96 -10.32 12.25
C GLU A 135 10.11 -9.99 11.28
N ASN A 136 9.79 -9.37 10.16
CA ASN A 136 10.74 -9.02 9.11
C ASN A 136 11.18 -7.56 9.23
N GLN A 137 12.25 -7.22 8.51
CA GLN A 137 12.72 -5.84 8.41
C GLN A 137 11.63 -4.96 7.78
N VAL A 138 11.40 -3.79 8.39
CA VAL A 138 10.51 -2.74 7.88
C VAL A 138 11.37 -1.57 7.41
N HIS A 139 10.95 -0.91 6.34
CA HIS A 139 11.56 0.30 5.79
C HIS A 139 10.60 1.48 5.90
N GLY A 140 11.09 2.63 6.28
CA GLY A 140 10.30 3.84 6.43
C GLY A 140 10.70 4.65 7.65
N CYS A 141 9.80 5.47 8.16
CA CYS A 141 10.08 6.36 9.29
C CYS A 141 8.81 6.76 10.03
N PHE A 142 9.00 7.36 11.19
CA PHE A 142 7.96 8.03 11.95
C PHE A 142 8.21 9.53 12.02
N PHE A 143 7.14 10.30 11.91
CA PHE A 143 7.13 11.75 12.15
C PHE A 143 6.24 12.05 13.34
N VAL A 144 6.81 12.72 14.34
CA VAL A 144 6.12 13.14 15.56
C VAL A 144 6.00 14.66 15.54
N LYS A 145 4.77 15.16 15.48
CA LYS A 145 4.52 16.60 15.49
C LYS A 145 4.87 17.20 16.84
N SER A 146 5.65 18.29 16.83
CA SER A 146 5.90 19.11 18.02
C SER A 146 4.61 19.80 18.44
N CYS A 147 4.21 19.68 19.68
CA CYS A 147 3.02 20.26 20.25
C CYS A 147 3.20 20.50 21.75
N ASP A 148 2.37 21.35 22.33
CA ASP A 148 2.33 21.57 23.77
C ASP A 148 1.87 20.30 24.48
N GLU A 149 2.70 19.79 25.37
CA GLU A 149 2.44 18.51 26.06
C GLU A 149 1.17 18.52 26.95
N GLU A 150 0.67 19.69 27.34
CA GLU A 150 -0.49 19.81 28.23
C GLU A 150 -1.82 19.45 27.55
N GLY A 151 -1.87 19.50 26.20
CA GLY A 151 -3.09 19.19 25.42
C GLY A 151 -3.16 17.81 24.80
N ILE A 152 -2.11 16.98 24.94
CA ILE A 152 -2.03 15.67 24.29
C ILE A 152 -2.80 14.63 25.09
N ASP A 153 -3.62 13.78 24.38
CA ASP A 153 -4.24 12.59 24.99
C ASP A 153 -3.14 11.73 25.65
N PRO A 154 -3.30 11.33 26.93
CA PRO A 154 -2.30 10.50 27.63
C PRO A 154 -1.96 9.20 26.90
N ARG A 155 -2.93 8.61 26.17
CA ARG A 155 -2.72 7.40 25.37
C ARG A 155 -1.83 7.70 24.17
N GLN A 156 -2.01 8.86 23.55
CA GLN A 156 -1.16 9.31 22.43
C GLN A 156 0.27 9.58 22.90
N LYS A 157 0.46 10.21 24.07
CA LYS A 157 1.76 10.41 24.66
C LYS A 157 2.46 9.06 24.92
N LYS A 158 1.73 8.08 25.44
CA LYS A 158 2.24 6.73 25.63
C LYS A 158 2.62 6.07 24.29
N LEU A 159 1.79 6.19 23.26
CA LEU A 159 2.07 5.65 21.93
C LEU A 159 3.35 6.26 21.34
N ARG A 160 3.51 7.60 21.39
CA ARG A 160 4.72 8.30 20.94
C ARG A 160 5.96 7.77 21.65
N THR A 161 5.91 7.61 22.97
CA THR A 161 7.03 7.05 23.76
C THR A 161 7.31 5.61 23.35
N THR A 162 6.29 4.77 23.22
CA THR A 162 6.44 3.38 22.79
C THR A 162 7.09 3.28 21.40
N VAL A 163 6.67 4.11 20.47
CA VAL A 163 7.27 4.16 19.12
C VAL A 163 8.73 4.59 19.21
N ALA A 164 9.05 5.64 19.95
CA ALA A 164 10.42 6.13 20.09
C ALA A 164 11.37 5.10 20.72
N GLU A 165 10.88 4.29 21.67
CA GLU A 165 11.69 3.33 22.41
C GLU A 165 11.81 1.95 21.73
N GLN A 166 10.77 1.52 21.01
CA GLN A 166 10.68 0.14 20.51
C GLN A 166 10.90 -0.02 19.01
N THR A 167 10.70 1.06 18.22
CA THR A 167 10.93 0.97 16.78
C THR A 167 12.42 0.96 16.45
N LYS A 168 12.76 0.25 15.36
CA LYS A 168 14.07 0.34 14.72
C LYS A 168 14.10 1.38 13.60
N LEU A 169 12.95 1.94 13.26
CA LEU A 169 12.83 2.97 12.22
C LEU A 169 13.27 4.33 12.76
N PRO A 170 13.77 5.23 11.89
CA PRO A 170 14.01 6.62 12.25
C PRO A 170 12.73 7.29 12.77
N VAL A 171 12.86 8.07 13.85
CA VAL A 171 11.78 8.88 14.43
C VAL A 171 12.20 10.34 14.37
N TYR A 172 11.48 11.13 13.61
CA TYR A 172 11.75 12.55 13.39
C TYR A 172 10.71 13.41 14.10
N THR A 173 11.16 14.44 14.81
CA THR A 173 10.29 15.47 15.37
C THR A 173 10.28 16.65 14.39
N TYR A 174 9.11 17.22 14.10
CA TYR A 174 8.93 18.35 13.20
C TYR A 174 7.91 19.34 13.77
N ALA A 175 8.02 20.60 13.38
CA ALA A 175 7.06 21.65 13.73
C ALA A 175 6.14 22.00 12.53
N GLU A 176 6.73 22.17 11.36
CA GLU A 176 6.00 22.55 10.15
C GLU A 176 5.92 21.40 9.15
N PRO A 177 4.78 21.21 8.48
CA PRO A 177 4.60 20.12 7.51
C PRO A 177 5.63 20.09 6.37
N SER A 178 6.25 21.24 6.04
CA SER A 178 7.30 21.32 5.02
C SER A 178 8.57 20.57 5.39
N GLU A 179 8.94 20.54 6.68
CA GLU A 179 10.13 19.84 7.16
C GLU A 179 10.04 18.33 6.90
N LEU A 180 8.84 17.79 7.04
CA LEU A 180 8.53 16.37 6.78
C LEU A 180 8.79 15.99 5.31
N CYS A 181 8.55 16.92 4.37
CA CYS A 181 8.75 16.67 2.95
C CYS A 181 10.21 16.38 2.61
N ASP A 182 11.12 17.24 3.06
CA ASP A 182 12.54 17.12 2.74
C ASP A 182 13.17 15.87 3.36
N ILE A 183 12.74 15.54 4.59
CA ILE A 183 13.21 14.35 5.30
C ILE A 183 12.74 13.09 4.59
N LEU A 184 11.45 12.98 4.28
CA LEU A 184 10.89 11.79 3.65
C LEU A 184 11.42 11.59 2.22
N GLU A 185 11.54 12.68 1.44
CA GLU A 185 12.12 12.64 0.10
C GLU A 185 13.54 12.08 0.15
N ARG A 186 14.40 12.63 1.02
CA ARG A 186 15.78 12.17 1.20
C ARG A 186 15.85 10.70 1.65
N ASP A 187 15.07 10.31 2.64
CA ASP A 187 15.14 8.96 3.21
C ASP A 187 14.67 7.91 2.20
N PHE A 188 13.62 8.21 1.45
CA PHE A 188 13.16 7.29 0.40
C PHE A 188 14.07 7.30 -0.84
N GLU A 189 14.73 8.40 -1.16
CA GLU A 189 15.76 8.39 -2.20
C GLU A 189 16.92 7.47 -1.84
N ASN A 190 17.44 7.60 -0.60
CA ASN A 190 18.49 6.71 -0.11
C ASN A 190 18.05 5.24 -0.13
N LEU A 191 16.81 4.98 0.27
CA LEU A 191 16.23 3.64 0.24
C LEU A 191 16.10 3.09 -1.20
N LEU A 192 15.70 3.94 -2.15
CA LEU A 192 15.66 3.55 -3.57
C LEU A 192 17.07 3.27 -4.12
N ASP A 193 18.08 4.05 -3.72
CA ASP A 193 19.47 3.82 -4.14
C ASP A 193 20.03 2.51 -3.55
N GLU A 194 19.65 2.19 -2.30
CA GLU A 194 20.06 0.94 -1.64
C GLU A 194 19.39 -0.29 -2.25
N LEU A 195 18.06 -0.25 -2.43
CA LEU A 195 17.28 -1.41 -2.85
C LEU A 195 17.24 -1.61 -4.36
N TYR A 196 17.36 -0.51 -5.13
CA TYR A 196 17.22 -0.49 -6.59
C TYR A 196 18.26 0.43 -7.24
N PRO A 197 19.56 0.12 -7.14
CA PRO A 197 20.61 0.93 -7.74
C PRO A 197 20.44 1.03 -9.25
N ILE A 198 20.73 2.20 -9.81
CA ILE A 198 20.56 2.48 -11.27
C ILE A 198 21.48 1.60 -12.12
N ASP A 199 22.70 1.31 -11.64
CA ASP A 199 23.73 0.59 -12.39
C ASP A 199 23.44 -0.91 -12.58
N ASP A 200 22.53 -1.49 -11.79
CA ASP A 200 22.12 -2.90 -11.89
C ASP A 200 20.91 -3.13 -12.83
N CYS A 201 20.53 -2.13 -13.61
CA CYS A 201 19.33 -2.21 -14.41
C CYS A 201 19.56 -2.96 -15.74
N ASP A 202 19.25 -4.26 -15.79
CA ASP A 202 18.82 -4.92 -17.03
C ASP A 202 17.46 -4.34 -17.46
N ASN A 203 17.51 -3.26 -18.23
CA ASN A 203 16.32 -2.52 -18.68
C ASN A 203 15.28 -3.41 -19.40
N PHE A 204 15.73 -4.45 -20.08
CA PHE A 204 14.81 -5.35 -20.79
C PHE A 204 14.11 -6.32 -19.82
N GLY A 205 14.88 -7.01 -18.98
CA GLY A 205 14.31 -7.92 -17.95
C GLY A 205 13.35 -7.22 -17.02
N ILE A 206 13.67 -5.98 -16.62
CA ILE A 206 12.81 -5.13 -15.80
C ILE A 206 11.49 -4.77 -16.51
N GLN A 207 11.53 -4.39 -17.78
CA GLN A 207 10.33 -4.09 -18.54
C GLN A 207 9.43 -5.33 -18.66
N VAL A 208 10.01 -6.49 -18.91
CA VAL A 208 9.29 -7.78 -18.93
C VAL A 208 8.61 -8.04 -17.57
N GLU A 209 9.31 -7.82 -16.46
CA GLU A 209 8.77 -8.01 -15.11
C GLU A 209 7.62 -7.05 -14.80
N ILE A 210 7.76 -5.75 -15.16
CA ILE A 210 6.68 -4.75 -15.00
C ILE A 210 5.42 -5.20 -15.75
N GLN A 211 5.57 -5.65 -17.01
CA GLN A 211 4.43 -6.11 -17.80
C GLN A 211 3.80 -7.37 -17.20
N ASN A 212 4.60 -8.32 -16.72
CA ASN A 212 4.10 -9.52 -16.08
C ASN A 212 3.32 -9.20 -14.79
N ASN A 213 3.83 -8.29 -13.97
CA ASN A 213 3.14 -7.84 -12.74
C ASN A 213 1.82 -7.14 -13.06
N PHE A 214 1.80 -6.32 -14.10
CA PHE A 214 0.58 -5.67 -14.57
C PHE A 214 -0.45 -6.69 -15.06
N ILE A 215 -0.03 -7.69 -15.84
CA ILE A 215 -0.89 -8.82 -16.28
C ILE A 215 -1.45 -9.55 -15.06
N CYS A 216 -0.63 -9.89 -14.09
CA CYS A 216 -1.05 -10.58 -12.86
C CYS A 216 -2.09 -9.76 -12.09
N SER A 217 -1.86 -8.47 -11.89
CA SER A 217 -2.79 -7.58 -11.18
C SER A 217 -4.15 -7.46 -11.86
N LEU A 218 -4.18 -7.40 -13.18
CA LEU A 218 -5.43 -7.35 -13.97
C LEU A 218 -6.21 -8.66 -13.95
N THR A 219 -5.53 -9.80 -13.73
CA THR A 219 -6.13 -11.14 -13.81
C THR A 219 -6.36 -11.79 -12.45
N GLU A 220 -6.00 -11.14 -11.35
CA GLU A 220 -6.13 -11.66 -9.97
C GLU A 220 -7.58 -12.05 -9.65
N TYR A 221 -8.54 -11.22 -10.03
CA TYR A 221 -9.98 -11.44 -9.79
C TYR A 221 -10.75 -11.67 -11.09
N TYR A 222 -10.09 -12.23 -12.11
CA TYR A 222 -10.73 -12.47 -13.40
C TYR A 222 -11.84 -13.50 -13.29
N THR A 223 -13.03 -13.12 -13.78
CA THR A 223 -14.15 -14.04 -13.95
C THR A 223 -14.25 -14.42 -15.44
N PRO A 224 -14.26 -15.73 -15.78
CA PRO A 224 -14.35 -16.18 -17.16
C PRO A 224 -15.57 -15.59 -17.88
N VAL A 225 -15.35 -15.03 -19.07
CA VAL A 225 -16.38 -14.48 -19.94
C VAL A 225 -16.32 -15.17 -21.30
N PRO A 226 -17.44 -15.71 -21.84
CA PRO A 226 -17.44 -16.43 -23.12
C PRO A 226 -16.80 -15.67 -24.29
N ALA A 227 -16.97 -14.34 -24.32
CA ALA A 227 -16.35 -13.49 -25.33
C ALA A 227 -14.80 -13.52 -25.31
N VAL A 228 -14.18 -13.76 -24.15
CA VAL A 228 -12.72 -13.87 -24.03
C VAL A 228 -12.24 -15.19 -24.62
N THR A 229 -12.97 -16.27 -24.40
CA THR A 229 -12.67 -17.58 -25.00
C THR A 229 -12.74 -17.50 -26.53
N GLU A 230 -13.77 -16.87 -27.08
CA GLU A 230 -13.89 -16.67 -28.52
C GLU A 230 -12.74 -15.81 -29.07
N LEU A 231 -12.36 -14.76 -28.35
CA LEU A 231 -11.24 -13.89 -28.73
C LEU A 231 -9.90 -14.62 -28.67
N TYR A 232 -9.69 -15.46 -27.65
CA TYR A 232 -8.50 -16.31 -27.52
C TYR A 232 -8.37 -17.28 -28.71
N GLU A 233 -9.44 -17.97 -29.11
CA GLU A 233 -9.43 -18.86 -30.28
C GLU A 233 -9.13 -18.10 -31.59
N LYS A 234 -9.61 -16.86 -31.71
CA LYS A 234 -9.25 -15.99 -32.86
C LYS A 234 -7.77 -15.62 -32.85
N CYS A 235 -7.20 -15.33 -31.68
CA CYS A 235 -5.77 -15.04 -31.54
C CYS A 235 -4.89 -16.27 -31.88
N LYS A 236 -5.36 -17.48 -31.54
CA LYS A 236 -4.67 -18.75 -31.84
C LYS A 236 -4.64 -19.07 -33.32
N SER A 237 -5.68 -18.69 -34.03
CA SER A 237 -6.00 -19.36 -35.28
C SER A 237 -5.26 -18.85 -36.50
N LYS A 238 -4.54 -17.69 -36.51
CA LYS A 238 -3.83 -17.24 -37.72
C LYS A 238 -3.09 -15.92 -37.69
N ASN A 239 -2.26 -15.72 -38.74
CA ASN A 239 -1.69 -14.45 -39.19
C ASN A 239 -2.77 -13.39 -39.38
N GLY A 240 -2.70 -12.30 -38.66
CA GLY A 240 -3.64 -11.20 -38.75
C GLY A 240 -3.63 -10.29 -37.55
N HIS A 241 -4.48 -9.28 -37.56
CA HIS A 241 -4.67 -8.34 -36.48
C HIS A 241 -6.03 -8.54 -35.84
N VAL A 242 -6.07 -8.60 -34.49
CA VAL A 242 -7.29 -8.62 -33.72
C VAL A 242 -7.43 -7.29 -32.98
N LEU A 243 -8.53 -6.57 -33.19
CA LEU A 243 -8.79 -5.29 -32.53
C LEU A 243 -9.98 -5.41 -31.58
N LEU A 244 -9.70 -5.29 -30.28
CA LEU A 244 -10.71 -5.28 -29.22
C LEU A 244 -11.23 -3.86 -28.99
N LYS A 245 -12.48 -3.59 -29.32
CA LYS A 245 -13.13 -2.29 -29.12
C LYS A 245 -14.17 -2.37 -28.00
N GLY A 246 -14.26 -1.32 -27.19
CA GLY A 246 -15.25 -1.18 -26.13
C GLY A 246 -15.11 0.16 -25.41
N ARG A 247 -16.12 0.54 -24.63
CA ARG A 247 -16.09 1.76 -23.80
C ARG A 247 -15.03 1.65 -22.70
N THR A 248 -14.58 2.77 -22.17
CA THR A 248 -13.71 2.82 -20.99
C THR A 248 -14.37 2.08 -19.82
N GLY A 249 -13.61 1.34 -19.03
CA GLY A 249 -14.12 0.55 -17.90
C GLY A 249 -14.72 -0.82 -18.24
N MET A 250 -14.82 -1.20 -19.51
CA MET A 250 -15.41 -2.50 -19.93
C MET A 250 -14.46 -3.71 -19.81
N GLY A 251 -13.34 -3.58 -19.10
CA GLY A 251 -12.42 -4.70 -18.88
C GLY A 251 -11.56 -5.12 -20.09
N LYS A 252 -11.37 -4.24 -21.10
CA LYS A 252 -10.55 -4.58 -22.29
C LYS A 252 -9.13 -4.99 -21.92
N SER A 253 -8.47 -4.23 -21.06
CA SER A 253 -7.10 -4.55 -20.61
C SER A 253 -7.06 -5.88 -19.85
N THR A 254 -8.06 -6.15 -19.00
CA THR A 254 -8.20 -7.43 -18.28
C THR A 254 -8.37 -8.60 -19.24
N CYS A 255 -9.23 -8.45 -20.28
CA CYS A 255 -9.41 -9.46 -21.32
C CYS A 255 -8.10 -9.74 -22.09
N MET A 256 -7.38 -8.68 -22.47
CA MET A 256 -6.10 -8.83 -23.17
C MET A 256 -5.04 -9.47 -22.27
N ALA A 257 -4.95 -9.06 -21.00
CA ALA A 257 -4.04 -9.65 -20.03
C ALA A 257 -4.31 -11.15 -19.81
N GLN A 258 -5.57 -11.54 -19.74
CA GLN A 258 -5.96 -12.96 -19.62
C GLN A 258 -5.54 -13.77 -20.85
N ILE A 259 -5.77 -13.24 -22.06
CA ILE A 259 -5.35 -13.90 -23.30
C ILE A 259 -3.83 -14.04 -23.37
N VAL A 260 -3.08 -13.01 -23.03
CA VAL A 260 -1.61 -13.05 -22.95
C VAL A 260 -1.16 -14.13 -21.99
N LYS A 261 -1.74 -14.20 -20.78
CA LYS A 261 -1.42 -15.20 -19.75
C LYS A 261 -1.68 -16.63 -20.25
N GLU A 262 -2.76 -16.86 -20.97
CA GLU A 262 -3.08 -18.17 -21.56
C GLU A 262 -2.15 -18.53 -22.74
N LEU A 263 -1.71 -17.55 -23.52
CA LEU A 263 -0.76 -17.77 -24.60
C LEU A 263 0.67 -18.04 -24.09
N MET A 264 1.08 -17.38 -23.00
CA MET A 264 2.44 -17.55 -22.42
C MET A 264 2.73 -18.96 -21.89
N VAL A 265 1.72 -19.77 -21.61
CA VAL A 265 1.89 -21.19 -21.19
C VAL A 265 2.00 -22.16 -22.36
N ARG A 266 2.02 -21.66 -23.58
CA ARG A 266 2.13 -22.48 -24.80
C ARG A 266 3.59 -22.56 -25.27
N ASP A 267 3.98 -23.74 -25.75
CA ASP A 267 5.33 -23.98 -26.26
C ASP A 267 5.45 -23.68 -27.78
N ASP A 268 4.34 -23.38 -28.45
CA ASP A 268 4.26 -23.23 -29.91
C ASP A 268 4.20 -21.76 -30.39
N CYS A 269 4.32 -20.81 -29.48
CA CYS A 269 4.35 -19.39 -29.85
C CYS A 269 5.16 -18.55 -28.85
N ASP A 270 5.81 -17.51 -29.38
CA ASP A 270 6.43 -16.46 -28.59
C ASP A 270 5.43 -15.32 -28.36
N VAL A 271 5.31 -14.83 -27.13
CA VAL A 271 4.38 -13.77 -26.77
C VAL A 271 5.12 -12.52 -26.35
N ILE A 272 4.89 -11.42 -27.04
CA ILE A 272 5.38 -10.09 -26.66
C ILE A 272 4.16 -9.27 -26.25
N ALA A 273 4.09 -8.88 -24.99
CA ALA A 273 3.00 -8.07 -24.45
C ALA A 273 3.50 -6.71 -23.96
N TYR A 274 2.74 -5.68 -24.27
CA TYR A 274 2.97 -4.33 -23.76
C TYR A 274 1.63 -3.65 -23.46
N PHE A 275 1.46 -3.14 -22.20
CA PHE A 275 0.23 -2.53 -21.68
C PHE A 275 0.41 -1.07 -21.33
#